data_b8e8f7ef47a72209b666738ddaf74dba
#
_entry.id   b8e8f7ef47a72209b666738ddaf74dba
#
_cell.length_a   1.000
_cell.length_b   1.000
_cell.length_c   1.000
_cell.angle_alpha   90.00
_cell.angle_beta   90.00
_cell.angle_gamma   90.00
#
_symmetry.space_group_name_H-M   'P 1'
#
loop_
_entity.id
_entity.type
_entity.pdbx_description
1 polymer ?
#
loop_
_entity_poly.entity_id
_entity_poly.type
_entity_poly.pdbx_seq_one_letter_code
_entity_poly.pdbx_strand_id
1 'polypeptide(L)'
;VVTERLIDTLCVALITGVTLLLQAGVFATFFKETGTDTRALTDVLTSAHFYIIIICVSAVCVLAFFLIRNVAVFAKVRGILHNVWVGILSLKDVKQMPLFILYTVAIWICYFLQFYVSFFCFGFSADLSIMAALVMFVVGSIAVVVPTPNGAGPWHFAVITMMMLYGVGKEDAGIFALLVHGIQTFLLILLGIYG
;
A
#
# COMPACT_ATOMS: atom_id res chain seq x y z
N VAL A 1 7.80 -15.61 6.30
CA VAL A 1 8.13 -14.44 5.44
C VAL A 1 7.08 -14.24 4.34
N VAL A 2 6.86 -15.20 3.40
CA VAL A 2 5.90 -15.02 2.28
C VAL A 2 4.45 -14.90 2.80
N THR A 3 4.07 -15.74 3.73
CA THR A 3 2.72 -15.76 4.33
C THR A 3 2.41 -14.46 5.08
N GLU A 4 3.38 -13.94 5.83
CA GLU A 4 3.27 -12.66 6.53
C GLU A 4 3.02 -11.53 5.53
N ARG A 5 3.80 -11.46 4.44
CA ARG A 5 3.63 -10.43 3.40
C ARG A 5 2.28 -10.50 2.69
N LEU A 6 1.75 -11.72 2.47
CA LEU A 6 0.42 -11.90 1.92
C LEU A 6 -0.67 -11.36 2.85
N ILE A 7 -0.54 -11.62 4.17
CA ILE A 7 -1.50 -11.13 5.15
C ILE A 7 -1.42 -9.61 5.26
N ASP A 8 -0.21 -9.05 5.34
CA ASP A 8 -0.01 -7.60 5.34
C ASP A 8 -0.66 -6.95 4.11
N THR A 9 -0.44 -7.51 2.91
CA THR A 9 -1.05 -7.02 1.68
C THR A 9 -2.58 -7.10 1.73
N LEU A 10 -3.13 -8.18 2.29
CA LEU A 10 -4.58 -8.36 2.44
C LEU A 10 -5.16 -7.38 3.46
N CYS A 11 -4.46 -7.11 4.56
CA CYS A 11 -4.85 -6.08 5.54
C CYS A 11 -4.85 -4.68 4.91
N VAL A 12 -3.80 -4.32 4.17
CA VAL A 12 -3.75 -3.04 3.43
C VAL A 12 -4.92 -2.94 2.45
N ALA A 13 -5.20 -4.00 1.69
CA ALA A 13 -6.30 -4.02 0.72
C ALA A 13 -7.68 -3.84 1.40
N LEU A 14 -7.91 -4.51 2.54
CA LEU A 14 -9.15 -4.36 3.31
C LEU A 14 -9.30 -2.95 3.88
N ILE A 15 -8.27 -2.43 4.54
CA ILE A 15 -8.28 -1.07 5.11
C ILE A 15 -8.51 -0.05 3.99
N THR A 16 -7.82 -0.21 2.84
CA THR A 16 -7.99 0.62 1.66
C THR A 16 -9.43 0.59 1.15
N GLY A 17 -10.01 -0.60 0.99
CA GLY A 17 -11.40 -0.76 0.54
C GLY A 17 -12.40 -0.06 1.44
N VAL A 18 -12.27 -0.23 2.76
CA VAL A 18 -13.13 0.44 3.75
C VAL A 18 -12.95 1.96 3.68
N THR A 19 -11.71 2.44 3.60
CA THR A 19 -11.42 3.88 3.56
C THR A 19 -11.91 4.52 2.26
N LEU A 20 -11.78 3.84 1.11
CA LEU A 20 -12.35 4.29 -0.16
C LEU A 20 -13.85 4.45 -0.10
N LEU A 21 -14.56 3.51 0.54
CA LEU A 21 -16.01 3.60 0.72
C LEU A 21 -16.40 4.78 1.61
N LEU A 22 -15.65 5.03 2.68
CA LEU A 22 -15.94 6.11 3.64
C LEU A 22 -15.55 7.50 3.11
N GLN A 23 -14.54 7.61 2.26
CA GLN A 23 -13.93 8.87 1.84
C GLN A 23 -13.75 8.98 0.32
N ALA A 24 -14.68 8.42 -0.45
CA ALA A 24 -14.60 8.40 -1.92
C ALA A 24 -14.40 9.79 -2.55
N GLY A 25 -15.00 10.85 -1.98
CA GLY A 25 -14.85 12.22 -2.44
C GLY A 25 -13.42 12.76 -2.31
N VAL A 26 -12.74 12.45 -1.20
CA VAL A 26 -11.34 12.87 -0.98
C VAL A 26 -10.40 12.14 -1.93
N PHE A 27 -10.61 10.84 -2.15
CA PHE A 27 -9.84 10.09 -3.14
C PHE A 27 -10.03 10.61 -4.56
N ALA A 28 -11.27 10.98 -4.95
CA ALA A 28 -11.54 11.58 -6.26
C ALA A 28 -10.79 12.92 -6.43
N THR A 29 -10.75 13.75 -5.38
CA THR A 29 -9.99 15.01 -5.39
C THR A 29 -8.49 14.76 -5.46
N PHE A 30 -7.98 13.78 -4.70
CA PHE A 30 -6.57 13.39 -4.75
C PHE A 30 -6.14 12.99 -6.17
N PHE A 31 -6.90 12.13 -6.83
CA PHE A 31 -6.59 11.70 -8.20
C PHE A 31 -6.65 12.86 -9.20
N LYS A 32 -7.58 13.80 -9.01
CA LYS A 32 -7.68 15.00 -9.84
C LYS A 32 -6.49 15.95 -9.65
N GLU A 33 -6.08 16.20 -8.42
CA GLU A 33 -4.97 17.08 -8.05
C GLU A 33 -3.60 16.50 -8.46
N THR A 34 -3.44 15.18 -8.40
CA THR A 34 -2.22 14.50 -8.84
C THR A 34 -2.11 14.35 -10.37
N GLY A 35 -3.06 14.95 -11.12
CA GLY A 35 -3.07 14.92 -12.57
C GLY A 35 -3.53 13.57 -13.15
N THR A 36 -4.07 12.68 -12.32
CA THR A 36 -4.71 11.46 -12.79
C THR A 36 -6.11 11.82 -13.28
N ASP A 37 -6.22 12.22 -14.52
CA ASP A 37 -7.52 12.50 -15.15
C ASP A 37 -8.31 11.19 -15.24
N THR A 38 -9.32 11.06 -14.36
CA THR A 38 -10.21 9.90 -14.35
C THR A 38 -11.00 9.77 -15.66
N ARG A 39 -11.17 10.87 -16.42
CA ARG A 39 -11.76 10.84 -17.76
C ARG A 39 -10.80 10.21 -18.76
N ALA A 40 -9.51 10.55 -18.69
CA ALA A 40 -8.49 9.89 -19.50
C ALA A 40 -8.44 8.38 -19.22
N LEU A 41 -8.64 7.96 -17.98
CA LEU A 41 -8.72 6.54 -17.59
C LEU A 41 -9.98 5.86 -18.18
N THR A 42 -11.14 6.51 -18.09
CA THR A 42 -12.38 5.98 -18.69
C THR A 42 -12.30 5.95 -20.20
N ASP A 43 -11.73 6.98 -20.85
CA ASP A 43 -11.54 7.05 -22.29
C ASP A 43 -10.55 5.98 -22.78
N VAL A 44 -9.48 5.73 -22.02
CA VAL A 44 -8.56 4.62 -22.30
C VAL A 44 -9.24 3.28 -22.14
N LEU A 45 -9.97 3.05 -21.04
CA LEU A 45 -10.66 1.79 -20.75
C LEU A 45 -11.79 1.48 -21.73
N THR A 46 -12.43 2.51 -22.30
CA THR A 46 -13.51 2.34 -23.31
C THR A 46 -13.00 2.37 -24.75
N SER A 47 -11.72 2.72 -24.96
CA SER A 47 -11.14 2.80 -26.31
C SER A 47 -10.93 1.42 -26.93
N ALA A 48 -11.26 1.30 -28.23
CA ALA A 48 -10.98 0.08 -28.99
C ALA A 48 -9.47 -0.29 -28.96
N HIS A 49 -8.59 0.72 -28.92
CA HIS A 49 -7.14 0.52 -28.82
C HIS A 49 -6.72 -0.20 -27.53
N PHE A 50 -7.39 0.08 -26.41
CA PHE A 50 -7.12 -0.58 -25.13
C PHE A 50 -7.43 -2.08 -25.22
N TYR A 51 -8.57 -2.45 -25.80
CA TYR A 51 -8.93 -3.85 -25.99
C TYR A 51 -7.98 -4.55 -26.97
N ILE A 52 -7.56 -3.88 -28.04
CA ILE A 52 -6.57 -4.42 -28.99
C ILE A 52 -5.24 -4.66 -28.27
N ILE A 53 -4.78 -3.71 -27.44
CA ILE A 53 -3.54 -3.88 -26.65
C ILE A 53 -3.67 -5.06 -25.69
N ILE A 54 -4.79 -5.20 -24.97
CA ILE A 54 -5.03 -6.33 -24.08
C ILE A 54 -5.00 -7.65 -24.83
N ILE A 55 -5.66 -7.73 -25.99
CA ILE A 55 -5.67 -8.93 -26.82
C ILE A 55 -4.26 -9.25 -27.32
N CYS A 56 -3.52 -8.26 -27.81
CA CYS A 56 -2.14 -8.44 -28.24
C CYS A 56 -1.22 -8.89 -27.11
N VAL A 57 -1.31 -8.25 -25.94
CA VAL A 57 -0.53 -8.62 -24.75
C VAL A 57 -0.88 -10.02 -24.27
N SER A 58 -2.19 -10.37 -24.22
CA SER A 58 -2.61 -11.71 -23.84
C SER A 58 -2.15 -12.78 -24.85
N ALA A 59 -2.21 -12.48 -26.15
CA ALA A 59 -1.70 -13.36 -27.18
C ALA A 59 -0.18 -13.59 -27.08
N VAL A 60 0.59 -12.50 -26.83
CA VAL A 60 2.04 -12.57 -26.57
C VAL A 60 2.33 -13.37 -25.30
N CYS A 61 1.58 -13.15 -24.22
CA CYS A 61 1.72 -13.92 -22.97
C CYS A 61 1.42 -15.41 -23.19
N VAL A 62 0.37 -15.75 -23.94
CA VAL A 62 0.02 -17.13 -24.27
C VAL A 62 1.11 -17.77 -25.13
N LEU A 63 1.59 -17.06 -26.15
CA LEU A 63 2.69 -17.52 -27.00
C LEU A 63 3.97 -17.72 -26.19
N ALA A 64 4.34 -16.75 -25.37
CA ALA A 64 5.47 -16.83 -24.45
C ALA A 64 5.31 -18.01 -23.48
N PHE A 65 4.13 -18.24 -22.92
CA PHE A 65 3.82 -19.39 -22.09
C PHE A 65 4.08 -20.71 -22.82
N PHE A 66 3.63 -20.85 -24.07
CA PHE A 66 3.85 -22.07 -24.87
C PHE A 66 5.33 -22.26 -25.23
N LEU A 67 6.06 -21.17 -25.53
CA LEU A 67 7.49 -21.23 -25.85
C LEU A 67 8.35 -21.53 -24.61
N ILE A 68 7.99 -20.97 -23.44
CA ILE A 68 8.81 -21.05 -22.21
C ILE A 68 8.42 -22.26 -21.34
N ARG A 69 7.26 -22.89 -21.57
CA ARG A 69 6.78 -24.00 -20.72
C ARG A 69 7.75 -25.16 -20.57
N ASN A 70 8.68 -25.34 -21.51
CA ASN A 70 9.70 -26.40 -21.48
C ASN A 70 11.07 -25.92 -20.98
N VAL A 71 11.19 -24.66 -20.54
CA VAL A 71 12.47 -24.08 -20.10
C VAL A 71 12.54 -24.09 -18.56
N ALA A 72 13.76 -24.16 -18.02
CA ALA A 72 14.03 -24.16 -16.57
C ALA A 72 13.38 -22.97 -15.81
N VAL A 73 13.11 -21.85 -16.51
CA VAL A 73 12.40 -20.68 -15.96
C VAL A 73 10.98 -21.02 -15.54
N PHE A 74 10.27 -21.85 -16.33
CA PHE A 74 8.88 -22.25 -15.99
C PHE A 74 8.85 -23.14 -14.74
N ALA A 75 9.83 -24.03 -14.60
CA ALA A 75 9.97 -24.84 -13.39
C ALA A 75 10.23 -23.95 -12.15
N LYS A 76 11.02 -22.90 -12.31
CA LYS A 76 11.30 -21.93 -11.22
C LYS A 76 10.06 -21.11 -10.84
N VAL A 77 9.32 -20.59 -11.82
CA VAL A 77 8.06 -19.85 -11.59
C VAL A 77 7.00 -20.75 -10.94
N ARG A 78 6.85 -21.98 -11.45
CA ARG A 78 5.94 -22.98 -10.84
C ARG A 78 6.35 -23.32 -9.42
N GLY A 79 7.66 -23.42 -9.14
CA GLY A 79 8.18 -23.62 -7.78
C GLY A 79 7.83 -22.47 -6.86
N ILE A 80 7.97 -21.22 -7.31
CA ILE A 80 7.59 -20.02 -6.54
C ILE A 80 6.09 -20.03 -6.27
N LEU A 81 5.25 -20.25 -7.28
CA LEU A 81 3.79 -20.31 -7.11
C LEU A 81 3.37 -21.44 -6.18
N HIS A 82 4.02 -22.62 -6.30
CA HIS A 82 3.78 -23.74 -5.38
C HIS A 82 4.15 -23.38 -3.93
N ASN A 83 5.30 -22.73 -3.72
CA ASN A 83 5.73 -22.30 -2.40
C ASN A 83 4.79 -21.24 -1.80
N VAL A 84 4.29 -20.32 -2.61
CA VAL A 84 3.25 -19.35 -2.19
C VAL A 84 1.98 -20.08 -1.79
N TRP A 85 1.53 -21.06 -2.60
CA TRP A 85 0.34 -21.85 -2.31
C TRP A 85 0.49 -22.68 -1.02
N VAL A 86 1.63 -23.35 -0.85
CA VAL A 86 1.95 -24.07 0.39
C VAL A 86 2.01 -23.12 1.57
N GLY A 87 2.57 -21.91 1.40
CA GLY A 87 2.58 -20.86 2.42
C GLY A 87 1.16 -20.44 2.85
N ILE A 88 0.23 -20.29 1.90
CA ILE A 88 -1.18 -20.00 2.20
C ILE A 88 -1.84 -21.18 2.93
N LEU A 89 -1.58 -22.40 2.49
CA LEU A 89 -2.13 -23.60 3.13
C LEU A 89 -1.60 -23.80 4.54
N SER A 90 -0.35 -23.40 4.82
CA SER A 90 0.25 -23.50 6.16
C SER A 90 -0.46 -22.65 7.22
N LEU A 91 -1.30 -21.67 6.81
CA LEU A 91 -2.16 -20.94 7.74
C LEU A 91 -3.14 -21.87 8.46
N LYS A 92 -3.55 -22.98 7.82
CA LYS A 92 -4.42 -23.98 8.47
C LYS A 92 -3.75 -24.70 9.64
N ASP A 93 -2.41 -24.74 9.62
CA ASP A 93 -1.63 -25.47 10.64
C ASP A 93 -1.25 -24.58 11.82
N VAL A 94 -1.66 -23.31 11.80
CA VAL A 94 -1.46 -22.37 12.91
C VAL A 94 -2.32 -22.78 14.09
N LYS A 95 -1.70 -23.39 15.13
CA LYS A 95 -2.40 -23.94 16.29
C LYS A 95 -3.26 -22.92 17.06
N GLN A 96 -2.93 -21.61 16.95
CA GLN A 96 -3.62 -20.53 17.66
C GLN A 96 -4.05 -19.44 16.68
N MET A 97 -4.82 -19.80 15.66
CA MET A 97 -5.31 -18.88 14.65
C MET A 97 -6.01 -17.62 15.23
N PRO A 98 -6.86 -17.72 16.26
CA PRO A 98 -7.48 -16.51 16.85
C PRO A 98 -6.45 -15.53 17.42
N LEU A 99 -5.40 -16.06 18.08
CA LEU A 99 -4.33 -15.25 18.64
C LEU A 99 -3.48 -14.58 17.54
N PHE A 100 -3.20 -15.32 16.48
CA PHE A 100 -2.52 -14.80 15.31
C PHE A 100 -3.29 -13.63 14.65
N ILE A 101 -4.60 -13.79 14.45
CA ILE A 101 -5.47 -12.72 13.92
C ILE A 101 -5.48 -11.52 14.87
N LEU A 102 -5.61 -11.77 16.17
CA LEU A 102 -5.61 -10.72 17.19
C LEU A 102 -4.32 -9.88 17.13
N TYR A 103 -3.16 -10.54 17.07
CA TYR A 103 -1.88 -9.84 16.96
C TYR A 103 -1.76 -9.06 15.66
N THR A 104 -2.20 -9.64 14.54
CA THR A 104 -2.20 -8.94 13.24
C THR A 104 -3.04 -7.66 13.31
N VAL A 105 -4.26 -7.75 13.82
CA VAL A 105 -5.14 -6.58 13.98
C VAL A 105 -4.53 -5.57 14.95
N ALA A 106 -3.97 -6.02 16.06
CA ALA A 106 -3.33 -5.15 17.05
C ALA A 106 -2.15 -4.38 16.44
N ILE A 107 -1.31 -5.03 15.63
CA ILE A 107 -0.18 -4.39 14.93
C ILE A 107 -0.68 -3.26 14.02
N TRP A 108 -1.71 -3.51 13.22
CA TRP A 108 -2.27 -2.49 12.31
C TRP A 108 -2.90 -1.33 13.06
N ILE A 109 -3.60 -1.61 14.17
CA ILE A 109 -4.13 -0.57 15.06
C ILE A 109 -2.97 0.25 15.65
N CYS A 110 -1.91 -0.39 16.13
CA CYS A 110 -0.74 0.32 16.68
C CYS A 110 -0.05 1.19 15.62
N TYR A 111 0.10 0.71 14.39
CA TYR A 111 0.66 1.51 13.31
C TYR A 111 -0.19 2.75 13.00
N PHE A 112 -1.51 2.56 12.92
CA PHE A 112 -2.42 3.69 12.72
C PHE A 112 -2.39 4.67 13.89
N LEU A 113 -2.44 4.19 15.13
CA LEU A 113 -2.39 5.04 16.32
C LEU A 113 -1.08 5.82 16.41
N GLN A 114 0.06 5.18 16.12
CA GLN A 114 1.36 5.85 16.07
C GLN A 114 1.33 7.00 15.06
N PHE A 115 0.80 6.76 13.87
CA PHE A 115 0.67 7.79 12.84
C PHE A 115 -0.29 8.90 13.27
N TYR A 116 -1.44 8.55 13.85
CA TYR A 116 -2.44 9.52 14.30
C TYR A 116 -1.92 10.39 15.46
N VAL A 117 -1.25 9.77 16.44
CA VAL A 117 -0.66 10.52 17.58
C VAL A 117 0.37 11.56 17.12
N SER A 118 1.09 11.29 16.03
CA SER A 118 2.05 12.24 15.49
C SER A 118 1.42 13.57 15.04
N PHE A 119 0.11 13.59 14.73
CA PHE A 119 -0.59 14.83 14.37
C PHE A 119 -0.63 15.85 15.50
N PHE A 120 -0.71 15.37 16.74
CA PHE A 120 -0.74 16.24 17.93
C PHE A 120 0.63 16.82 18.30
N CYS A 121 1.70 16.37 17.64
CA CYS A 121 3.03 16.92 17.84
C CYS A 121 3.25 18.25 17.10
N PHE A 122 2.36 18.61 16.17
CA PHE A 122 2.50 19.80 15.34
C PHE A 122 1.21 20.61 15.37
N GLY A 123 1.32 21.92 15.64
CA GLY A 123 0.15 22.80 15.73
C GLY A 123 -0.67 22.88 14.43
N PHE A 124 -0.03 22.73 13.27
CA PHE A 124 -0.70 22.80 11.96
C PHE A 124 -1.48 21.51 11.60
N SER A 125 -1.27 20.40 12.30
CA SER A 125 -1.96 19.14 12.04
C SER A 125 -2.84 18.67 13.20
N ALA A 126 -2.78 19.32 14.36
CA ALA A 126 -3.49 18.91 15.56
C ALA A 126 -5.03 18.88 15.40
N ASP A 127 -5.56 19.77 14.55
CA ASP A 127 -7.01 19.89 14.29
C ASP A 127 -7.51 18.94 13.18
N LEU A 128 -6.61 18.19 12.56
CA LEU A 128 -7.02 17.23 11.52
C LEU A 128 -7.79 16.06 12.12
N SER A 129 -8.89 15.71 11.47
CA SER A 129 -9.77 14.64 11.94
C SER A 129 -9.11 13.27 11.87
N ILE A 130 -9.58 12.33 12.70
CA ILE A 130 -9.17 10.93 12.63
C ILE A 130 -9.41 10.31 11.25
N MET A 131 -10.44 10.78 10.52
CA MET A 131 -10.71 10.33 9.15
C MET A 131 -9.66 10.83 8.17
N ALA A 132 -9.16 12.06 8.34
CA ALA A 132 -8.05 12.57 7.55
C ALA A 132 -6.78 11.73 7.80
N ALA A 133 -6.49 11.41 9.06
CA ALA A 133 -5.39 10.53 9.41
C ALA A 133 -5.52 9.14 8.78
N LEU A 134 -6.73 8.56 8.79
CA LEU A 134 -6.98 7.24 8.20
C LEU A 134 -6.74 7.25 6.68
N VAL A 135 -7.23 8.27 5.97
CA VAL A 135 -6.98 8.42 4.53
C VAL A 135 -5.49 8.56 4.24
N MET A 136 -4.77 9.40 4.98
CA MET A 136 -3.33 9.59 4.81
C MET A 136 -2.55 8.30 5.10
N PHE A 137 -2.94 7.57 6.15
CA PHE A 137 -2.35 6.29 6.51
C PHE A 137 -2.51 5.26 5.38
N VAL A 138 -3.70 5.18 4.80
CA VAL A 138 -4.00 4.25 3.69
C VAL A 138 -3.23 4.63 2.44
N VAL A 139 -3.26 5.90 2.03
CA VAL A 139 -2.54 6.37 0.82
C VAL A 139 -1.03 6.19 1.00
N GLY A 140 -0.50 6.48 2.19
CA GLY A 140 0.89 6.21 2.53
C GLY A 140 1.24 4.72 2.46
N SER A 141 0.37 3.85 2.98
CA SER A 141 0.57 2.39 2.93
C SER A 141 0.57 1.85 1.50
N ILE A 142 -0.28 2.38 0.63
CA ILE A 142 -0.29 2.03 -0.81
C ILE A 142 1.02 2.49 -1.48
N ALA A 143 1.48 3.70 -1.16
CA ALA A 143 2.69 4.25 -1.74
C ALA A 143 3.94 3.42 -1.43
N VAL A 144 3.98 2.72 -0.29
CA VAL A 144 5.08 1.81 0.10
C VAL A 144 5.18 0.58 -0.82
N VAL A 145 4.17 0.25 -1.60
CA VAL A 145 4.23 -0.83 -2.61
C VAL A 145 5.29 -0.54 -3.67
N VAL A 146 5.60 0.74 -3.93
CA VAL A 146 6.73 1.11 -4.80
C VAL A 146 8.04 0.68 -4.14
N PRO A 147 8.86 -0.17 -4.82
CA PRO A 147 10.03 -0.78 -4.22
C PRO A 147 11.16 0.24 -3.98
N THR A 148 11.09 0.92 -2.86
CA THR A 148 12.12 1.86 -2.36
C THR A 148 12.51 1.46 -0.94
N PRO A 149 13.73 1.80 -0.48
CA PRO A 149 14.13 1.50 0.89
C PRO A 149 13.15 2.12 1.90
N ASN A 150 12.45 1.28 2.66
CA ASN A 150 11.46 1.68 3.67
C ASN A 150 10.34 2.62 3.15
N GLY A 151 10.01 2.57 1.85
CA GLY A 151 9.01 3.47 1.25
C GLY A 151 9.47 4.92 1.10
N ALA A 152 10.75 5.22 1.32
CA ALA A 152 11.28 6.58 1.23
C ALA A 152 11.05 7.16 -0.17
N GLY A 153 10.54 8.37 -0.21
CA GLY A 153 10.11 9.07 -1.44
C GLY A 153 8.61 8.91 -1.70
N PRO A 154 8.14 7.75 -2.18
CA PRO A 154 6.72 7.55 -2.47
C PRO A 154 5.80 7.81 -1.27
N TRP A 155 6.17 7.34 -0.08
CA TRP A 155 5.42 7.59 1.15
C TRP A 155 5.38 9.10 1.49
N HIS A 156 6.52 9.80 1.38
CA HIS A 156 6.59 11.24 1.63
C HIS A 156 5.69 12.00 0.64
N PHE A 157 5.79 11.68 -0.65
CA PHE A 157 4.94 12.28 -1.67
C PHE A 157 3.45 12.10 -1.36
N ALA A 158 3.05 10.87 -1.01
CA ALA A 158 1.68 10.54 -0.71
C ALA A 158 1.15 11.33 0.50
N VAL A 159 1.88 11.33 1.61
CA VAL A 159 1.48 12.03 2.84
C VAL A 159 1.46 13.54 2.64
N ILE A 160 2.49 14.14 2.01
CA ILE A 160 2.56 15.56 1.73
C ILE A 160 1.34 15.99 0.87
N THR A 161 1.08 15.26 -0.21
CA THR A 161 -0.04 15.58 -1.10
C THR A 161 -1.36 15.51 -0.36
N MET A 162 -1.57 14.49 0.45
CA MET A 162 -2.80 14.35 1.22
C MET A 162 -2.94 15.45 2.28
N MET A 163 -1.87 15.82 3.00
CA MET A 163 -1.92 16.93 3.95
C MET A 163 -2.28 18.25 3.29
N MET A 164 -1.74 18.50 2.09
CA MET A 164 -2.08 19.70 1.30
C MET A 164 -3.57 19.73 0.93
N LEU A 165 -4.17 18.58 0.56
CA LEU A 165 -5.61 18.47 0.28
C LEU A 165 -6.48 18.78 1.51
N TYR A 166 -5.95 18.55 2.71
CA TYR A 166 -6.62 18.91 3.96
C TYR A 166 -6.26 20.33 4.44
N GLY A 167 -5.61 21.16 3.59
CA GLY A 167 -5.35 22.57 3.85
C GLY A 167 -4.05 22.86 4.59
N VAL A 168 -3.18 21.88 4.81
CA VAL A 168 -1.86 22.10 5.41
C VAL A 168 -0.90 22.66 4.37
N GLY A 169 -0.10 23.67 4.74
CA GLY A 169 0.92 24.24 3.85
C GLY A 169 1.95 23.20 3.39
N LYS A 170 2.47 23.36 2.17
CA LYS A 170 3.43 22.41 1.60
C LYS A 170 4.70 22.23 2.44
N GLU A 171 5.21 23.33 3.01
CA GLU A 171 6.40 23.30 3.86
C GLU A 171 6.15 22.52 5.14
N ASP A 172 5.03 22.79 5.83
CA ASP A 172 4.61 22.11 7.04
C ASP A 172 4.34 20.63 6.81
N ALA A 173 3.66 20.30 5.71
CA ALA A 173 3.44 18.92 5.28
C ALA A 173 4.76 18.17 5.00
N GLY A 174 5.73 18.86 4.42
CA GLY A 174 7.09 18.36 4.19
C GLY A 174 7.82 18.07 5.50
N ILE A 175 7.76 19.00 6.46
CA ILE A 175 8.35 18.84 7.79
C ILE A 175 7.73 17.63 8.51
N PHE A 176 6.39 17.55 8.51
CA PHE A 176 5.67 16.43 9.11
C PHE A 176 6.13 15.09 8.51
N ALA A 177 6.10 14.97 7.19
CA ALA A 177 6.44 13.72 6.52
C ALA A 177 7.89 13.28 6.80
N LEU A 178 8.85 14.23 6.76
CA LEU A 178 10.25 13.92 7.04
C LEU A 178 10.49 13.50 8.48
N LEU A 179 9.92 14.24 9.44
CA LEU A 179 10.13 13.95 10.86
C LEU A 179 9.44 12.66 11.28
N VAL A 180 8.18 12.47 10.91
CA VAL A 180 7.42 11.26 11.29
C VAL A 180 8.05 10.01 10.70
N HIS A 181 8.38 10.02 9.41
CA HIS A 181 9.02 8.87 8.77
C HIS A 181 10.45 8.64 9.29
N GLY A 182 11.20 9.72 9.55
CA GLY A 182 12.55 9.64 10.10
C GLY A 182 12.57 9.03 11.50
N ILE A 183 11.70 9.50 12.40
CA ILE A 183 11.57 8.96 13.77
C ILE A 183 11.11 7.50 13.73
N GLN A 184 10.11 7.17 12.91
CA GLN A 184 9.63 5.80 12.75
C GLN A 184 10.75 4.87 12.26
N THR A 185 11.51 5.30 11.25
CA THR A 185 12.63 4.52 10.70
C THR A 185 13.72 4.32 11.76
N PHE A 186 14.05 5.37 12.51
CA PHE A 186 15.01 5.31 13.59
C PHE A 186 14.60 4.32 14.68
N LEU A 187 13.34 4.37 15.11
CA LEU A 187 12.79 3.41 16.10
C LEU A 187 12.83 1.97 15.59
N LEU A 188 12.51 1.75 14.32
CA LEU A 188 12.59 0.41 13.72
C LEU A 188 14.02 -0.12 13.70
N ILE A 189 15.00 0.72 13.41
CA ILE A 189 16.42 0.35 13.44
C ILE A 189 16.84 -0.02 14.86
N LEU A 190 16.48 0.79 15.86
CA LEU A 190 16.80 0.52 17.26
C LEU A 190 16.18 -0.80 17.75
N LEU A 191 14.90 -1.03 17.45
CA LEU A 191 14.22 -2.26 17.81
C LEU A 191 14.80 -3.48 17.09
N GLY A 192 15.21 -3.31 15.82
CA GLY A 192 15.84 -4.38 15.03
C GLY A 192 17.26 -4.74 15.51
N ILE A 193 17.96 -3.83 16.18
CA ILE A 193 19.26 -4.10 16.80
C ILE A 193 19.07 -4.88 18.12
N TYR A 194 17.96 -4.64 18.82
CA TYR A 194 17.69 -5.21 20.15
C TYR A 194 17.01 -6.59 20.08
N GLY A 195 16.32 -6.92 18.98
CA GLY A 195 15.63 -8.20 18.75
C GLY A 195 16.42 -9.15 17.92
#